data_5dcf7025c13817d8e4e982d4527d2341
#
_entry.id   5dcf7025c13817d8e4e982d4527d2341
#
_cell.length_a   1.000
_cell.length_b   1.000
_cell.length_c   1.000
_cell.angle_alpha   90.00
_cell.angle_beta   90.00
_cell.angle_gamma   90.00
#
_symmetry.space_group_name_H-M   'P 1'
#
loop_
_entity.id
_entity.type
_entity.pdbx_description
1 polymer ?
#
loop_
_entity_poly.entity_id
_entity_poly.type
_entity_poly.pdbx_seq_one_letter_code
_entity_poly.pdbx_strand_id
1 'polypeptide(L)'
;MRSPVTGIVTLFLLFVLAIIGYGSVFTVTQTEQALVVRLGRPVDVVTDPGLHFKAPFIDTVIDIDKRILDLENPSQEVIASDQKRLVVDAFARYRIKNALQFYQSVGSIQAANLQLTTLLNASLRRVLGEVTFIQVVRDEREALMARIRDQLDKEAGGYGIQVVDVRIRRADLPEQNSQAVYQRMQTERQREAAEFRAQGGQKAQEIRSNADREATVIVAEANSTAEQVRGEGDGERNRLFAEAYGKDPDFFAFYRSMTAYENGLKSNDTRFLLRPDSDFFKFFSNSSGKPPVVAASPKP
;
A
#
# COMPACT_ATOMS: atom_id res chain seq x y z
N MET A 1 -48.98 89.51 12.48
CA MET A 1 -49.30 88.79 11.24
C MET A 1 -48.04 88.15 10.69
N ARG A 2 -47.84 86.83 10.90
CA ARG A 2 -46.72 86.13 10.25
C ARG A 2 -47.03 86.05 8.76
N SER A 3 -46.16 86.63 7.93
CA SER A 3 -46.31 86.61 6.50
C SER A 3 -46.39 85.17 5.95
N PRO A 4 -47.27 84.85 4.99
CA PRO A 4 -47.41 83.52 4.41
C PRO A 4 -46.07 83.01 3.83
N VAL A 5 -45.16 83.90 3.48
CA VAL A 5 -43.83 83.61 2.96
C VAL A 5 -42.92 82.93 4.03
N THR A 6 -43.01 83.36 5.31
CA THR A 6 -42.25 82.76 6.40
C THR A 6 -42.69 81.33 6.67
N GLY A 7 -43.97 80.99 6.51
CA GLY A 7 -44.48 79.60 6.65
C GLY A 7 -43.95 78.66 5.55
N ILE A 8 -43.94 79.17 4.29
CA ILE A 8 -43.46 78.42 3.13
C ILE A 8 -41.93 78.15 3.25
N VAL A 9 -41.18 79.17 3.67
CA VAL A 9 -39.69 79.00 3.89
C VAL A 9 -39.38 78.05 4.99
N THR A 10 -40.14 78.10 6.11
CA THR A 10 -39.90 77.10 7.22
C THR A 10 -40.26 75.68 6.82
N LEU A 11 -41.36 75.47 6.05
CA LEU A 11 -41.77 74.21 5.50
C LEU A 11 -40.68 73.64 4.55
N PHE A 12 -40.18 74.48 3.64
CA PHE A 12 -39.09 74.12 2.74
C PHE A 12 -37.81 73.73 3.47
N LEU A 13 -37.43 74.47 4.51
CA LEU A 13 -36.25 74.23 5.33
C LEU A 13 -36.39 72.90 6.10
N LEU A 14 -37.59 72.62 6.66
CA LEU A 14 -37.87 71.35 7.31
C LEU A 14 -37.84 70.16 6.30
N PHE A 15 -38.33 70.38 5.10
CA PHE A 15 -38.27 69.36 4.04
C PHE A 15 -36.83 69.03 3.61
N VAL A 16 -35.98 70.05 3.44
CA VAL A 16 -34.55 69.90 3.16
C VAL A 16 -33.85 69.18 4.29
N LEU A 17 -34.19 69.55 5.52
CA LEU A 17 -33.58 68.91 6.73
C LEU A 17 -34.03 67.45 6.83
N ALA A 18 -35.26 67.12 6.47
CA ALA A 18 -35.75 65.76 6.40
C ALA A 18 -35.03 64.89 5.32
N ILE A 19 -34.77 65.47 4.15
CA ILE A 19 -34.00 64.80 3.09
C ILE A 19 -32.56 64.59 3.52
N ILE A 20 -31.90 65.54 4.15
CA ILE A 20 -30.57 65.44 4.68
C ILE A 20 -30.51 64.36 5.77
N GLY A 21 -31.48 64.36 6.73
CA GLY A 21 -31.60 63.37 7.77
C GLY A 21 -31.77 61.94 7.23
N TYR A 22 -32.70 61.80 6.25
CA TYR A 22 -32.90 60.47 5.61
C TYR A 22 -31.69 59.97 4.84
N GLY A 23 -30.99 60.87 4.12
CA GLY A 23 -29.77 60.57 3.39
C GLY A 23 -28.53 60.30 4.23
N SER A 24 -28.58 60.68 5.53
CA SER A 24 -27.47 60.55 6.47
C SER A 24 -27.41 59.18 7.14
N VAL A 25 -28.44 58.35 7.01
CA VAL A 25 -28.53 57.06 7.72
C VAL A 25 -28.40 55.91 6.73
N PHE A 26 -27.62 54.88 7.13
CA PHE A 26 -27.54 53.60 6.44
C PHE A 26 -27.52 52.45 7.44
N THR A 27 -27.89 51.26 7.00
CA THR A 27 -27.95 50.08 7.85
C THR A 27 -26.97 49.04 7.36
N VAL A 28 -26.16 48.50 8.25
CA VAL A 28 -25.24 47.38 7.97
C VAL A 28 -25.88 46.10 8.46
N THR A 29 -25.98 45.11 7.61
CA THR A 29 -26.52 43.78 7.96
C THR A 29 -25.42 42.93 8.61
N GLN A 30 -25.81 41.83 9.32
CA GLN A 30 -24.83 40.92 9.94
C GLN A 30 -23.98 40.15 8.92
N THR A 31 -24.47 40.04 7.68
CA THR A 31 -23.86 39.35 6.57
C THR A 31 -22.89 40.17 5.75
N GLU A 32 -22.87 41.49 5.99
CA GLU A 32 -22.12 42.48 5.21
C GLU A 32 -21.26 43.35 6.10
N GLN A 33 -20.28 43.97 5.51
CA GLN A 33 -19.50 45.06 6.06
C GLN A 33 -19.57 46.25 5.09
N ALA A 34 -19.69 47.44 5.64
CA ALA A 34 -19.83 48.62 4.82
C ALA A 34 -18.53 49.40 4.73
N LEU A 35 -18.09 49.71 3.53
CA LEU A 35 -16.97 50.59 3.28
C LEU A 35 -17.50 51.96 2.93
N VAL A 36 -17.23 52.99 3.77
CA VAL A 36 -17.59 54.36 3.52
C VAL A 36 -16.51 55.01 2.69
N VAL A 37 -16.91 55.44 1.49
CA VAL A 37 -16.01 56.06 0.52
C VAL A 37 -16.41 57.53 0.33
N ARG A 38 -15.51 58.46 0.59
CA ARG A 38 -15.71 59.89 0.43
C ARG A 38 -15.00 60.37 -0.85
N LEU A 39 -15.76 60.81 -1.84
CA LEU A 39 -15.20 61.31 -3.09
C LEU A 39 -14.14 60.36 -3.70
N GLY A 40 -14.38 59.04 -3.65
CA GLY A 40 -13.47 58.00 -4.17
C GLY A 40 -12.35 57.58 -3.20
N ARG A 41 -12.26 58.17 -2.03
CA ARG A 41 -11.27 57.77 -1.00
C ARG A 41 -11.95 57.00 0.13
N PRO A 42 -11.51 55.79 0.46
CA PRO A 42 -12.04 55.05 1.60
C PRO A 42 -11.68 55.82 2.92
N VAL A 43 -12.69 56.03 3.74
CA VAL A 43 -12.57 56.78 5.00
C VAL A 43 -12.75 55.90 6.21
N ASP A 44 -13.71 54.98 6.15
CA ASP A 44 -14.05 54.15 7.29
C ASP A 44 -14.59 52.78 6.83
N VAL A 45 -14.37 51.74 7.69
CA VAL A 45 -14.87 50.38 7.50
C VAL A 45 -15.77 50.04 8.68
N VAL A 46 -17.04 49.97 8.44
CA VAL A 46 -18.05 49.61 9.45
C VAL A 46 -18.34 48.14 9.39
N THR A 47 -17.92 47.37 10.43
CA THR A 47 -18.12 45.95 10.53
C THR A 47 -19.25 45.54 11.46
N ASP A 48 -19.68 46.46 12.34
CA ASP A 48 -20.75 46.23 13.30
C ASP A 48 -22.11 46.38 12.68
N PRO A 49 -23.01 45.39 12.84
CA PRO A 49 -24.36 45.49 12.32
C PRO A 49 -25.18 46.53 13.09
N GLY A 50 -25.98 47.27 12.37
CA GLY A 50 -26.84 48.29 12.95
C GLY A 50 -26.99 49.52 12.09
N LEU A 51 -27.46 50.58 12.74
CA LEU A 51 -27.75 51.89 12.12
C LEU A 51 -26.51 52.77 12.27
N HIS A 52 -26.00 53.26 11.15
CA HIS A 52 -24.80 54.12 11.10
C HIS A 52 -25.10 55.43 10.34
N PHE A 53 -24.26 56.40 10.55
CA PHE A 53 -24.37 57.71 9.93
C PHE A 53 -23.31 57.94 8.87
N LYS A 54 -23.71 58.57 7.78
CA LYS A 54 -22.81 59.00 6.69
C LYS A 54 -23.07 60.45 6.35
N ALA A 55 -22.11 61.15 5.78
CA ALA A 55 -22.34 62.46 5.21
C ALA A 55 -23.18 62.38 3.92
N PRO A 56 -24.40 62.89 3.92
CA PRO A 56 -25.27 62.82 2.74
C PRO A 56 -24.62 63.53 1.55
N PHE A 57 -24.80 62.97 0.34
CA PHE A 57 -24.29 63.50 -0.95
C PHE A 57 -22.77 63.42 -1.15
N ILE A 58 -21.96 63.25 -0.08
CA ILE A 58 -20.51 63.22 -0.16
C ILE A 58 -19.98 61.77 0.03
N ASP A 59 -20.59 61.03 0.94
CA ASP A 59 -20.18 59.64 1.28
C ASP A 59 -21.04 58.62 0.50
N THR A 60 -20.33 57.71 -0.15
CA THR A 60 -20.95 56.56 -0.80
C THR A 60 -20.62 55.33 0.06
N VAL A 61 -21.62 54.48 0.34
CA VAL A 61 -21.44 53.23 1.08
C VAL A 61 -21.40 52.09 0.05
N ILE A 62 -20.39 51.26 0.19
CA ILE A 62 -20.21 50.06 -0.61
C ILE A 62 -20.34 48.86 0.33
N ASP A 63 -21.36 48.05 0.13
CA ASP A 63 -21.60 46.85 0.90
C ASP A 63 -20.76 45.71 0.37
N ILE A 64 -20.00 45.07 1.24
CA ILE A 64 -19.08 43.96 0.95
C ILE A 64 -19.52 42.75 1.75
N ASP A 65 -19.79 41.64 1.07
CA ASP A 65 -20.24 40.39 1.69
C ASP A 65 -19.15 39.84 2.61
N LYS A 66 -19.51 39.54 3.86
CA LYS A 66 -18.65 39.00 4.91
C LYS A 66 -18.75 37.46 5.01
N ARG A 67 -19.73 36.86 4.34
CA ARG A 67 -19.96 35.41 4.31
C ARG A 67 -18.85 34.71 3.56
N ILE A 68 -18.85 33.37 3.70
CA ILE A 68 -18.03 32.51 2.86
C ILE A 68 -18.64 32.46 1.48
N LEU A 69 -17.85 32.81 0.49
CA LEU A 69 -18.18 32.82 -0.92
C LEU A 69 -17.55 31.63 -1.61
N ASP A 70 -18.26 31.07 -2.57
CA ASP A 70 -17.75 29.97 -3.39
C ASP A 70 -17.08 30.51 -4.66
N LEU A 71 -15.91 29.98 -4.97
CA LEU A 71 -15.19 30.18 -6.22
C LEU A 71 -15.27 28.92 -7.03
N GLU A 72 -16.09 28.87 -8.04
CA GLU A 72 -16.10 27.79 -9.01
C GLU A 72 -15.02 28.00 -10.07
N ASN A 73 -14.22 26.97 -10.28
CA ASN A 73 -13.17 26.99 -11.28
C ASN A 73 -13.52 26.00 -12.40
N PRO A 74 -13.47 26.40 -13.67
CA PRO A 74 -13.67 25.46 -14.78
C PRO A 74 -12.59 24.39 -14.75
N SER A 75 -12.97 23.17 -15.18
CA SER A 75 -12.04 22.05 -15.25
C SER A 75 -10.81 22.40 -16.08
N GLN A 76 -9.64 22.04 -15.56
CA GLN A 76 -8.36 22.29 -16.21
C GLN A 76 -7.55 21.03 -16.41
N GLU A 77 -6.75 21.03 -17.48
CA GLU A 77 -5.72 20.00 -17.66
C GLU A 77 -4.46 20.39 -16.90
N VAL A 78 -3.97 19.45 -16.08
CA VAL A 78 -2.72 19.54 -15.34
C VAL A 78 -1.89 18.30 -15.65
N ILE A 79 -0.56 18.46 -15.73
CA ILE A 79 0.37 17.34 -15.94
C ILE A 79 0.97 16.97 -14.58
N ALA A 80 0.77 15.73 -14.16
CA ALA A 80 1.37 15.16 -12.95
C ALA A 80 2.86 14.84 -13.14
N SER A 81 3.58 14.56 -12.04
CA SER A 81 5.03 14.24 -12.10
C SER A 81 5.34 12.98 -12.92
N ASP A 82 4.40 12.04 -13.02
CA ASP A 82 4.48 10.84 -13.85
C ASP A 82 4.06 11.07 -15.32
N GLN A 83 4.05 12.34 -15.76
CA GLN A 83 3.72 12.80 -17.13
C GLN A 83 2.29 12.46 -17.59
N LYS A 84 1.41 12.07 -16.69
CA LYS A 84 0.01 11.84 -17.00
C LYS A 84 -0.75 13.16 -17.01
N ARG A 85 -1.56 13.37 -18.05
CA ARG A 85 -2.49 14.49 -18.10
C ARG A 85 -3.72 14.18 -17.26
N LEU A 86 -4.10 15.10 -16.40
CA LEU A 86 -5.26 15.03 -15.52
C LEU A 86 -6.22 16.18 -15.85
N VAL A 87 -7.50 15.87 -15.94
CA VAL A 87 -8.56 16.87 -15.94
C VAL A 87 -9.02 17.05 -14.51
N VAL A 88 -8.74 18.22 -13.94
CA VAL A 88 -9.01 18.53 -12.55
C VAL A 88 -10.12 19.56 -12.46
N ASP A 89 -11.17 19.23 -11.71
CA ASP A 89 -12.25 20.13 -11.31
C ASP A 89 -12.06 20.45 -9.82
N ALA A 90 -11.85 21.72 -9.51
CA ALA A 90 -11.61 22.18 -8.15
C ALA A 90 -12.42 23.45 -7.86
N PHE A 91 -12.80 23.62 -6.60
CA PHE A 91 -13.44 24.83 -6.12
C PHE A 91 -12.74 25.31 -4.85
N ALA A 92 -12.85 26.61 -4.60
CA ALA A 92 -12.34 27.21 -3.38
C ALA A 92 -13.45 27.94 -2.65
N ARG A 93 -13.33 28.02 -1.32
CA ARG A 93 -14.18 28.85 -0.47
C ARG A 93 -13.33 29.92 0.16
N TYR A 94 -13.78 31.14 0.03
CA TYR A 94 -13.06 32.30 0.54
C TYR A 94 -13.98 33.27 1.24
N ARG A 95 -13.43 34.16 2.03
CA ARG A 95 -14.13 35.30 2.63
C ARG A 95 -13.29 36.55 2.53
N ILE A 96 -13.94 37.70 2.49
CA ILE A 96 -13.27 38.99 2.50
C ILE A 96 -13.01 39.37 3.97
N LYS A 97 -11.72 39.30 4.36
CA LYS A 97 -11.30 39.62 5.73
C LYS A 97 -11.04 41.11 5.94
N ASN A 98 -10.51 41.80 4.94
CA ASN A 98 -10.18 43.21 4.99
C ASN A 98 -10.85 43.96 3.81
N ALA A 99 -11.94 44.60 4.09
CA ALA A 99 -12.73 45.34 3.11
C ALA A 99 -11.93 46.47 2.45
N LEU A 100 -11.11 47.19 3.20
CA LEU A 100 -10.30 48.29 2.68
C LEU A 100 -9.27 47.77 1.67
N GLN A 101 -8.51 46.74 2.03
CA GLN A 101 -7.50 46.16 1.17
C GLN A 101 -8.13 45.54 -0.07
N PHE A 102 -9.29 44.88 0.09
CA PHE A 102 -10.05 44.28 -0.99
C PHE A 102 -10.49 45.34 -2.03
N TYR A 103 -11.06 46.45 -1.54
CA TYR A 103 -11.49 47.55 -2.41
C TYR A 103 -10.34 48.21 -3.15
N GLN A 104 -9.21 48.42 -2.49
CA GLN A 104 -8.01 49.04 -3.06
C GLN A 104 -7.32 48.18 -4.12
N SER A 105 -7.31 46.84 -3.90
CA SER A 105 -6.57 45.92 -4.77
C SER A 105 -7.41 45.35 -5.92
N VAL A 106 -8.67 44.98 -5.64
CA VAL A 106 -9.52 44.26 -6.60
C VAL A 106 -10.79 45.01 -6.95
N GLY A 107 -11.42 45.69 -5.99
CA GLY A 107 -12.54 46.58 -6.18
C GLY A 107 -13.92 45.94 -6.34
N SER A 108 -14.01 44.70 -6.83
CA SER A 108 -15.29 43.98 -7.02
C SER A 108 -15.15 42.48 -6.84
N ILE A 109 -16.25 41.79 -6.49
CA ILE A 109 -16.28 40.32 -6.34
C ILE A 109 -15.97 39.63 -7.67
N GLN A 110 -16.44 40.18 -8.80
CA GLN A 110 -16.16 39.62 -10.12
C GLN A 110 -14.67 39.65 -10.47
N ALA A 111 -13.99 40.75 -10.20
CA ALA A 111 -12.55 40.86 -10.40
C ALA A 111 -11.78 40.00 -9.44
N ALA A 112 -12.26 39.85 -8.19
CA ALA A 112 -11.70 38.93 -7.22
C ALA A 112 -11.77 37.48 -7.72
N ASN A 113 -12.91 37.04 -8.23
CA ASN A 113 -13.09 35.70 -8.75
C ASN A 113 -12.14 35.41 -9.93
N LEU A 114 -11.95 36.35 -10.85
CA LEU A 114 -10.99 36.20 -11.97
C LEU A 114 -9.56 36.04 -11.45
N GLN A 115 -9.16 36.89 -10.49
CA GLN A 115 -7.81 36.85 -9.93
C GLN A 115 -7.58 35.56 -9.12
N LEU A 116 -8.54 35.22 -8.26
CA LEU A 116 -8.47 33.98 -7.48
C LEU A 116 -8.47 32.73 -8.35
N THR A 117 -9.24 32.70 -9.44
CA THR A 117 -9.21 31.61 -10.43
C THR A 117 -7.81 31.45 -11.01
N THR A 118 -7.16 32.55 -11.38
CA THR A 118 -5.79 32.52 -11.92
C THR A 118 -4.79 31.98 -10.88
N LEU A 119 -4.89 32.44 -9.63
CA LEU A 119 -4.04 31.97 -8.52
C LEU A 119 -4.30 30.52 -8.18
N LEU A 120 -5.58 30.10 -8.12
CA LEU A 120 -5.97 28.71 -7.87
C LEU A 120 -5.39 27.79 -8.94
N ASN A 121 -5.48 28.19 -10.20
CA ASN A 121 -4.94 27.43 -11.32
C ASN A 121 -3.42 27.30 -11.28
N ALA A 122 -2.73 28.37 -10.90
CA ALA A 122 -1.27 28.32 -10.71
C ALA A 122 -0.87 27.41 -9.55
N SER A 123 -1.59 27.50 -8.42
CA SER A 123 -1.37 26.66 -7.24
C SER A 123 -1.65 25.18 -7.53
N LEU A 124 -2.75 24.88 -8.23
CA LEU A 124 -3.08 23.52 -8.68
C LEU A 124 -1.98 22.95 -9.56
N ARG A 125 -1.52 23.69 -10.59
CA ARG A 125 -0.43 23.23 -11.46
C ARG A 125 0.86 22.96 -10.70
N ARG A 126 1.23 23.84 -9.78
CA ARG A 126 2.46 23.70 -9.00
C ARG A 126 2.41 22.49 -8.12
N VAL A 127 1.38 22.34 -7.29
CA VAL A 127 1.27 21.26 -6.32
C VAL A 127 1.03 19.91 -6.98
N LEU A 128 0.13 19.84 -7.98
CA LEU A 128 -0.17 18.58 -8.67
C LEU A 128 0.96 18.13 -9.62
N GLY A 129 1.76 19.07 -10.12
CA GLY A 129 2.94 18.75 -10.94
C GLY A 129 4.07 18.08 -10.17
N GLU A 130 4.10 18.19 -8.84
CA GLU A 130 5.10 17.56 -7.96
C GLU A 130 4.76 16.12 -7.58
N VAL A 131 3.51 15.68 -7.76
CA VAL A 131 2.98 14.41 -7.26
C VAL A 131 2.49 13.52 -8.39
N THR A 132 2.41 12.22 -8.12
CA THR A 132 1.92 11.23 -9.08
C THR A 132 0.38 11.17 -9.10
N PHE A 133 -0.18 10.68 -10.20
CA PHE A 133 -1.63 10.48 -10.33
C PHE A 133 -2.25 9.71 -9.15
N ILE A 134 -1.58 8.64 -8.68
CA ILE A 134 -2.09 7.79 -7.58
C ILE A 134 -2.15 8.58 -6.26
N GLN A 135 -1.16 9.41 -5.98
CA GLN A 135 -1.15 10.26 -4.79
C GLN A 135 -2.31 11.28 -4.81
N VAL A 136 -2.60 11.86 -5.99
CA VAL A 136 -3.72 12.81 -6.14
C VAL A 136 -5.07 12.15 -5.90
N VAL A 137 -5.26 10.92 -6.40
CA VAL A 137 -6.57 10.25 -6.37
C VAL A 137 -6.83 9.55 -5.04
N ARG A 138 -5.80 8.96 -4.42
CA ARG A 138 -5.97 8.07 -3.28
C ARG A 138 -5.17 8.44 -2.04
N ASP A 139 -3.85 8.53 -2.17
CA ASP A 139 -2.97 8.38 -1.00
C ASP A 139 -2.79 9.66 -0.17
N GLU A 140 -2.71 10.84 -0.80
CA GLU A 140 -2.36 12.11 -0.12
C GLU A 140 -3.34 13.25 -0.40
N ARG A 141 -4.55 12.95 -0.81
CA ARG A 141 -5.53 13.93 -1.26
C ARG A 141 -5.77 15.07 -0.26
N GLU A 142 -5.91 14.77 1.03
CA GLU A 142 -6.15 15.78 2.06
C GLU A 142 -4.93 16.69 2.27
N ALA A 143 -3.74 16.12 2.31
CA ALA A 143 -2.49 16.88 2.45
C ALA A 143 -2.27 17.80 1.25
N LEU A 144 -2.57 17.34 0.04
CA LEU A 144 -2.46 18.14 -1.18
C LEU A 144 -3.45 19.30 -1.18
N MET A 145 -4.71 19.08 -0.79
CA MET A 145 -5.71 20.15 -0.68
C MET A 145 -5.30 21.19 0.37
N ALA A 146 -4.74 20.76 1.50
CA ALA A 146 -4.20 21.68 2.52
C ALA A 146 -3.03 22.52 1.97
N ARG A 147 -2.09 21.91 1.24
CA ARG A 147 -0.97 22.63 0.61
C ARG A 147 -1.46 23.65 -0.41
N ILE A 148 -2.44 23.29 -1.26
CA ILE A 148 -3.02 24.20 -2.26
C ILE A 148 -3.73 25.34 -1.55
N ARG A 149 -4.52 25.06 -0.50
CA ARG A 149 -5.21 26.10 0.30
C ARG A 149 -4.22 27.07 0.91
N ASP A 150 -3.17 26.59 1.59
CA ASP A 150 -2.19 27.41 2.30
C ASP A 150 -1.41 28.30 1.34
N GLN A 151 -1.08 27.78 0.16
CA GLN A 151 -0.42 28.55 -0.87
C GLN A 151 -1.35 29.62 -1.46
N LEU A 152 -2.58 29.26 -1.78
CA LEU A 152 -3.58 30.19 -2.30
C LEU A 152 -3.92 31.27 -1.26
N ASP A 153 -4.08 30.90 0.02
CA ASP A 153 -4.34 31.84 1.12
C ASP A 153 -3.22 32.87 1.29
N LYS A 154 -1.98 32.43 1.19
CA LYS A 154 -0.81 33.30 1.24
C LYS A 154 -0.81 34.33 0.11
N GLU A 155 -1.12 33.92 -1.09
CA GLU A 155 -1.17 34.78 -2.28
C GLU A 155 -2.42 35.70 -2.25
N ALA A 156 -3.59 35.15 -1.85
CA ALA A 156 -4.84 35.88 -1.71
C ALA A 156 -4.85 36.92 -0.57
N GLY A 157 -4.02 36.72 0.45
CA GLY A 157 -3.85 37.65 1.58
C GLY A 157 -3.46 39.05 1.14
N GLY A 158 -2.72 39.19 0.03
CA GLY A 158 -2.40 40.48 -0.60
C GLY A 158 -3.63 41.27 -1.11
N TYR A 159 -4.75 40.61 -1.31
CA TYR A 159 -6.01 41.19 -1.78
C TYR A 159 -7.02 41.40 -0.65
N GLY A 160 -6.66 41.18 0.61
CA GLY A 160 -7.58 41.26 1.75
C GLY A 160 -8.56 40.08 1.84
N ILE A 161 -8.29 39.00 1.10
CA ILE A 161 -9.11 37.78 1.02
C ILE A 161 -8.45 36.68 1.85
N GLN A 162 -9.25 35.92 2.58
CA GLN A 162 -8.84 34.73 3.27
C GLN A 162 -9.46 33.49 2.61
N VAL A 163 -8.63 32.54 2.22
CA VAL A 163 -9.10 31.26 1.69
C VAL A 163 -9.39 30.30 2.85
N VAL A 164 -10.63 29.85 2.95
CA VAL A 164 -11.12 28.98 4.01
C VAL A 164 -10.81 27.53 3.69
N ASP A 165 -11.15 27.10 2.46
CA ASP A 165 -10.99 25.72 2.03
C ASP A 165 -10.77 25.65 0.51
N VAL A 166 -10.04 24.61 0.08
CA VAL A 166 -9.88 24.26 -1.34
C VAL A 166 -10.14 22.79 -1.49
N ARG A 167 -11.00 22.42 -2.42
CA ARG A 167 -11.32 21.03 -2.69
C ARG A 167 -11.27 20.69 -4.15
N ILE A 168 -10.66 19.54 -4.44
CA ILE A 168 -10.74 18.91 -5.75
C ILE A 168 -12.03 18.11 -5.78
N ARG A 169 -12.95 18.45 -6.68
CA ARG A 169 -14.21 17.73 -6.89
C ARG A 169 -13.95 16.44 -7.66
N ARG A 170 -13.16 16.56 -8.71
CA ARG A 170 -12.88 15.48 -9.67
C ARG A 170 -11.45 15.60 -10.20
N ALA A 171 -10.79 14.48 -10.35
CA ALA A 171 -9.48 14.37 -10.98
C ALA A 171 -9.46 13.08 -11.82
N ASP A 172 -9.61 13.24 -13.13
CA ASP A 172 -9.72 12.14 -14.07
C ASP A 172 -8.67 12.24 -15.17
N LEU A 173 -8.46 11.13 -15.85
CA LEU A 173 -7.70 11.12 -17.09
C LEU A 173 -8.59 11.62 -18.24
N PRO A 174 -8.05 12.35 -19.23
CA PRO A 174 -8.78 12.72 -20.43
C PRO A 174 -9.39 11.50 -21.13
N GLU A 175 -10.63 11.56 -21.53
CA GLU A 175 -11.36 10.41 -22.12
C GLU A 175 -10.65 9.79 -23.32
N GLN A 176 -10.00 10.60 -24.14
CA GLN A 176 -9.30 10.17 -25.35
C GLN A 176 -8.10 9.25 -25.07
N ASN A 177 -7.49 9.33 -23.89
CA ASN A 177 -6.28 8.56 -23.52
C ASN A 177 -6.52 7.55 -22.41
N SER A 178 -7.68 7.57 -21.75
CA SER A 178 -7.97 6.75 -20.58
C SER A 178 -7.84 5.26 -20.88
N GLN A 179 -8.37 4.80 -22.01
CA GLN A 179 -8.37 3.39 -22.38
C GLN A 179 -6.97 2.84 -22.66
N ALA A 180 -6.12 3.62 -23.34
CA ALA A 180 -4.72 3.24 -23.60
C ALA A 180 -3.88 3.22 -22.31
N VAL A 181 -4.13 4.17 -21.40
CA VAL A 181 -3.47 4.21 -20.09
C VAL A 181 -3.91 3.04 -19.21
N TYR A 182 -5.20 2.71 -19.15
CA TYR A 182 -5.71 1.56 -18.42
C TYR A 182 -5.14 0.24 -18.96
N GLN A 183 -5.06 0.09 -20.27
CA GLN A 183 -4.47 -1.09 -20.90
C GLN A 183 -2.97 -1.23 -20.56
N ARG A 184 -2.22 -0.13 -20.57
CA ARG A 184 -0.81 -0.10 -20.16
C ARG A 184 -0.67 -0.47 -18.68
N MET A 185 -1.46 0.14 -17.80
CA MET A 185 -1.45 -0.17 -16.36
C MET A 185 -1.79 -1.66 -16.10
N GLN A 186 -2.77 -2.20 -16.80
CA GLN A 186 -3.11 -3.62 -16.71
C GLN A 186 -1.95 -4.51 -17.14
N THR A 187 -1.28 -4.17 -18.25
CA THR A 187 -0.12 -4.92 -18.74
C THR A 187 1.06 -4.83 -17.78
N GLU A 188 1.33 -3.66 -17.20
CA GLU A 188 2.37 -3.49 -16.18
C GLU A 188 2.08 -4.33 -14.93
N ARG A 189 0.84 -4.31 -14.44
CA ARG A 189 0.44 -5.14 -13.28
C ARG A 189 0.51 -6.62 -13.57
N GLN A 190 0.19 -7.06 -14.79
CA GLN A 190 0.35 -8.44 -15.20
C GLN A 190 1.82 -8.86 -15.24
N ARG A 191 2.71 -7.99 -15.75
CA ARG A 191 4.17 -8.24 -15.74
C ARG A 191 4.72 -8.33 -14.32
N GLU A 192 4.39 -7.38 -13.47
CA GLU A 192 4.79 -7.36 -12.06
C GLU A 192 4.32 -8.63 -11.33
N ALA A 193 3.06 -9.02 -11.53
CA ALA A 193 2.52 -10.24 -10.96
C ALA A 193 3.18 -11.51 -11.51
N ALA A 194 3.57 -11.52 -12.79
CA ALA A 194 4.32 -12.63 -13.39
C ALA A 194 5.74 -12.72 -12.81
N GLU A 195 6.40 -11.59 -12.64
CA GLU A 195 7.72 -11.50 -12.03
C GLU A 195 7.73 -12.01 -10.59
N PHE A 196 6.80 -11.55 -9.74
CA PHE A 196 6.67 -12.05 -8.37
C PHE A 196 6.38 -13.56 -8.31
N ARG A 197 5.55 -14.07 -9.24
CA ARG A 197 5.29 -15.51 -9.33
C ARG A 197 6.54 -16.29 -9.74
N ALA A 198 7.32 -15.77 -10.69
CA ALA A 198 8.57 -16.39 -11.13
C ALA A 198 9.59 -16.42 -10.00
N GLN A 199 9.79 -15.29 -9.30
CA GLN A 199 10.67 -15.21 -8.12
C GLN A 199 10.22 -16.15 -7.00
N GLY A 200 8.90 -16.20 -6.72
CA GLY A 200 8.32 -17.13 -5.76
C GLY A 200 8.54 -18.59 -6.15
N GLY A 201 8.36 -18.93 -7.43
CA GLY A 201 8.64 -20.26 -7.97
C GLY A 201 10.10 -20.66 -7.86
N GLN A 202 11.02 -19.76 -8.21
CA GLN A 202 12.47 -19.97 -8.05
C GLN A 202 12.84 -20.24 -6.59
N LYS A 203 12.33 -19.40 -5.67
CA LYS A 203 12.60 -19.55 -4.24
C LYS A 203 12.04 -20.85 -3.67
N ALA A 204 10.85 -21.24 -4.08
CA ALA A 204 10.25 -22.51 -3.69
C ALA A 204 11.06 -23.70 -4.20
N GLN A 205 11.56 -23.65 -5.43
CA GLN A 205 12.40 -24.70 -5.99
C GLN A 205 13.75 -24.80 -5.28
N GLU A 206 14.37 -23.66 -4.97
CA GLU A 206 15.62 -23.61 -4.19
C GLU A 206 15.45 -24.28 -2.81
N ILE A 207 14.38 -23.91 -2.08
CA ILE A 207 14.08 -24.48 -0.77
C ILE A 207 13.84 -26.00 -0.86
N ARG A 208 13.03 -26.45 -1.84
CA ARG A 208 12.76 -27.88 -2.04
C ARG A 208 14.04 -28.65 -2.37
N SER A 209 14.84 -28.15 -3.33
CA SER A 209 16.08 -28.83 -3.72
C SER A 209 17.09 -28.90 -2.57
N ASN A 210 17.17 -27.89 -1.71
CA ASN A 210 18.01 -27.93 -0.54
C ASN A 210 17.49 -28.92 0.50
N ALA A 211 16.18 -28.97 0.75
CA ALA A 211 15.58 -29.93 1.67
C ALA A 211 15.73 -31.38 1.18
N ASP A 212 15.50 -31.63 -0.11
CA ASP A 212 15.67 -32.96 -0.71
C ASP A 212 17.12 -33.42 -0.65
N ARG A 213 18.08 -32.53 -0.90
CA ARG A 213 19.50 -32.80 -0.76
C ARG A 213 19.86 -33.14 0.70
N GLU A 214 19.39 -32.35 1.64
CA GLU A 214 19.64 -32.54 3.07
C GLU A 214 19.05 -33.88 3.55
N ALA A 215 17.82 -34.19 3.17
CA ALA A 215 17.18 -35.46 3.45
C ALA A 215 17.98 -36.65 2.87
N THR A 216 18.45 -36.50 1.60
CA THR A 216 19.28 -37.54 0.98
C THR A 216 20.61 -37.75 1.71
N VAL A 217 21.27 -36.69 2.14
CA VAL A 217 22.52 -36.76 2.92
C VAL A 217 22.27 -37.42 4.26
N ILE A 218 21.23 -37.01 4.99
CA ILE A 218 20.91 -37.62 6.31
C ILE A 218 20.63 -39.12 6.16
N VAL A 219 19.86 -39.54 5.16
CA VAL A 219 19.58 -40.97 4.92
C VAL A 219 20.84 -41.74 4.52
N ALA A 220 21.69 -41.16 3.67
CA ALA A 220 22.96 -41.78 3.27
C ALA A 220 23.93 -41.94 4.45
N GLU A 221 24.07 -40.92 5.28
CA GLU A 221 24.91 -40.98 6.50
C GLU A 221 24.36 -41.99 7.49
N ALA A 222 23.04 -42.05 7.70
CA ALA A 222 22.42 -43.05 8.58
C ALA A 222 22.64 -44.46 8.06
N ASN A 223 22.50 -44.70 6.75
CA ASN A 223 22.77 -45.98 6.13
C ASN A 223 24.26 -46.36 6.24
N SER A 224 25.17 -45.43 5.97
CA SER A 224 26.61 -45.63 6.13
C SER A 224 26.97 -46.03 7.57
N THR A 225 26.44 -45.31 8.54
CA THR A 225 26.65 -45.62 9.97
C THR A 225 26.06 -46.98 10.34
N ALA A 226 24.88 -47.31 9.83
CA ALA A 226 24.25 -48.61 10.06
C ALA A 226 25.10 -49.78 9.48
N GLU A 227 25.66 -49.61 8.27
CA GLU A 227 26.53 -50.63 7.66
C GLU A 227 27.87 -50.74 8.40
N GLN A 228 28.44 -49.64 8.89
CA GLN A 228 29.64 -49.70 9.76
C GLN A 228 29.38 -50.48 11.05
N VAL A 229 28.28 -50.11 11.76
CA VAL A 229 27.92 -50.81 13.00
C VAL A 229 27.62 -52.30 12.75
N ARG A 230 26.97 -52.66 11.64
CA ARG A 230 26.76 -54.05 11.22
C ARG A 230 28.09 -54.73 10.94
N GLY A 231 28.96 -54.08 10.17
CA GLY A 231 30.29 -54.61 9.85
C GLY A 231 31.15 -54.86 11.10
N GLU A 232 31.16 -53.93 12.05
CA GLU A 232 31.82 -54.09 13.34
C GLU A 232 31.20 -55.23 14.14
N GLY A 233 29.86 -55.30 14.19
CA GLY A 233 29.17 -56.39 14.88
C GLY A 233 29.45 -57.77 14.25
N ASP A 234 29.44 -57.86 12.91
CA ASP A 234 29.77 -59.08 12.19
C ASP A 234 31.25 -59.46 12.38
N GLY A 235 32.14 -58.47 12.37
CA GLY A 235 33.55 -58.66 12.66
C GLY A 235 33.79 -59.24 14.07
N GLU A 236 33.15 -58.63 15.07
CA GLU A 236 33.23 -59.06 16.46
C GLU A 236 32.63 -60.47 16.69
N ARG A 237 31.47 -60.71 16.08
CA ARG A 237 30.84 -62.04 16.06
C ARG A 237 31.79 -63.11 15.49
N ASN A 238 32.38 -62.79 14.32
CA ASN A 238 33.31 -63.75 13.70
C ASN A 238 34.57 -63.99 14.55
N ARG A 239 35.08 -62.92 15.20
CA ARG A 239 36.21 -63.04 16.14
C ARG A 239 35.86 -63.94 17.32
N LEU A 240 34.72 -63.70 17.97
CA LEU A 240 34.28 -64.53 19.12
C LEU A 240 34.01 -65.96 18.71
N PHE A 241 33.43 -66.16 17.53
CA PHE A 241 33.24 -67.52 16.99
C PHE A 241 34.57 -68.19 16.70
N ALA A 242 35.55 -67.52 16.08
CA ALA A 242 36.88 -68.08 15.84
C ALA A 242 37.59 -68.45 17.10
N GLU A 243 37.51 -67.62 18.15
CA GLU A 243 38.09 -67.96 19.47
C GLU A 243 37.42 -69.16 20.17
N ALA A 244 36.07 -69.23 20.08
CA ALA A 244 35.30 -70.31 20.68
C ALA A 244 35.52 -71.64 19.93
N TYR A 245 35.54 -71.61 18.61
CA TYR A 245 35.69 -72.78 17.76
C TYR A 245 37.10 -73.28 17.67
N GLY A 246 38.13 -72.46 17.95
CA GLY A 246 39.50 -72.86 18.08
C GLY A 246 39.76 -73.81 19.27
N LYS A 247 38.82 -73.83 20.23
CA LYS A 247 38.92 -74.72 21.43
C LYS A 247 38.48 -76.14 21.12
N ASP A 248 37.55 -76.37 20.20
CA ASP A 248 37.09 -77.72 19.76
C ASP A 248 36.67 -77.70 18.30
N PRO A 249 37.56 -77.90 17.34
CA PRO A 249 37.30 -77.89 15.91
C PRO A 249 36.32 -78.96 15.45
N ASP A 250 36.25 -80.08 16.05
CA ASP A 250 35.37 -81.18 15.68
C ASP A 250 33.92 -80.90 16.06
N PHE A 251 33.70 -80.37 17.25
CA PHE A 251 32.37 -79.88 17.65
C PHE A 251 31.90 -78.76 16.74
N PHE A 252 32.77 -77.83 16.37
CA PHE A 252 32.40 -76.73 15.45
C PHE A 252 31.98 -77.26 14.08
N ALA A 253 32.71 -78.16 13.51
CA ALA A 253 32.37 -78.76 12.21
C ALA A 253 30.97 -79.42 12.25
N PHE A 254 30.70 -80.15 13.36
CA PHE A 254 29.34 -80.67 13.57
C PHE A 254 28.27 -79.61 13.69
N TYR A 255 28.45 -78.66 14.58
CA TYR A 255 27.48 -77.57 14.79
C TYR A 255 27.19 -76.78 13.51
N ARG A 256 28.21 -76.41 12.74
CA ARG A 256 28.06 -75.69 11.48
C ARG A 256 27.34 -76.54 10.44
N SER A 257 27.57 -77.81 10.38
CA SER A 257 26.85 -78.72 9.50
C SER A 257 25.37 -78.82 9.88
N MET A 258 25.07 -78.91 11.20
CA MET A 258 23.66 -78.89 11.65
C MET A 258 22.95 -77.62 11.34
N THR A 259 23.58 -76.45 11.53
CA THR A 259 23.05 -75.14 11.18
C THR A 259 22.83 -74.99 9.65
N ALA A 260 23.79 -75.57 8.87
CA ALA A 260 23.65 -75.57 7.42
C ALA A 260 22.47 -76.45 6.95
N TYR A 261 22.24 -77.57 7.61
CA TYR A 261 21.10 -78.46 7.36
C TYR A 261 19.79 -77.71 7.72
N GLU A 262 19.70 -77.09 8.87
CA GLU A 262 18.56 -76.33 9.33
C GLU A 262 18.21 -75.25 8.35
N ASN A 263 19.15 -74.41 7.89
CA ASN A 263 18.95 -73.34 6.99
C ASN A 263 18.67 -73.72 5.52
N GLY A 264 19.39 -74.83 5.07
CA GLY A 264 19.25 -75.30 3.72
C GLY A 264 17.99 -76.12 3.47
N LEU A 265 17.47 -76.81 4.50
CA LEU A 265 16.33 -77.73 4.35
C LEU A 265 14.99 -77.08 4.74
N LYS A 266 14.98 -75.84 5.20
CA LYS A 266 13.78 -75.08 5.59
C LYS A 266 12.88 -74.64 4.41
N SER A 267 13.36 -74.65 3.17
CA SER A 267 12.63 -74.14 2.01
C SER A 267 11.79 -75.24 1.40
N ASN A 268 10.46 -75.02 1.33
CA ASN A 268 9.52 -75.93 0.71
C ASN A 268 9.69 -76.08 -0.83
N ASP A 269 10.61 -75.30 -1.44
CA ASP A 269 10.71 -75.20 -2.89
C ASP A 269 12.11 -75.64 -3.45
N THR A 270 13.02 -76.07 -2.59
CA THR A 270 14.37 -76.42 -3.01
C THR A 270 14.54 -77.93 -3.08
N ARG A 271 14.73 -78.44 -4.28
CA ARG A 271 15.09 -79.86 -4.50
C ARG A 271 16.62 -79.99 -4.62
N PHE A 272 17.21 -80.64 -3.69
CA PHE A 272 18.67 -80.98 -3.71
C PHE A 272 18.87 -82.35 -4.37
N LEU A 273 19.64 -82.34 -5.41
CA LEU A 273 20.15 -83.60 -5.99
C LEU A 273 21.63 -83.74 -5.54
N LEU A 274 21.84 -84.41 -4.42
CA LEU A 274 23.16 -84.60 -3.85
C LEU A 274 23.47 -86.06 -3.76
N ARG A 275 24.76 -86.42 -3.89
CA ARG A 275 25.21 -87.77 -3.65
C ARG A 275 25.21 -88.05 -2.16
N PRO A 276 24.79 -89.27 -1.72
CA PRO A 276 24.74 -89.62 -0.29
C PRO A 276 26.11 -89.60 0.40
N ASP A 277 27.21 -89.78 -0.36
CA ASP A 277 28.61 -89.81 0.07
C ASP A 277 29.28 -88.43 0.01
N SER A 278 28.54 -87.37 -0.21
CA SER A 278 29.07 -85.99 -0.24
C SER A 278 29.42 -85.49 1.17
N ASP A 279 30.46 -84.68 1.27
CA ASP A 279 30.89 -84.03 2.52
C ASP A 279 29.78 -83.27 3.24
N PHE A 280 28.75 -82.87 2.48
CA PHE A 280 27.59 -82.22 3.06
C PHE A 280 26.80 -83.10 4.01
N PHE A 281 26.68 -84.40 3.75
CA PHE A 281 25.93 -85.31 4.61
C PHE A 281 26.84 -86.07 5.66
N LYS A 282 28.11 -85.66 5.81
CA LYS A 282 29.09 -86.29 6.69
C LYS A 282 28.56 -86.50 8.10
N PHE A 283 27.81 -85.53 8.67
CA PHE A 283 27.26 -85.62 10.03
C PHE A 283 25.75 -85.93 10.06
N PHE A 284 25.11 -86.25 8.91
CA PHE A 284 23.69 -86.53 8.87
C PHE A 284 23.31 -87.90 9.47
N SER A 285 24.16 -88.92 9.30
CA SER A 285 23.92 -90.24 9.79
C SER A 285 24.71 -90.62 11.05
N ASN A 286 25.74 -89.85 11.38
CA ASN A 286 26.61 -90.14 12.54
C ASN A 286 27.22 -88.81 13.06
N SER A 287 27.08 -88.58 14.38
CA SER A 287 27.62 -87.39 15.05
C SER A 287 29.15 -87.30 15.05
N SER A 288 29.87 -88.41 14.90
CA SER A 288 31.31 -88.44 14.81
C SER A 288 31.89 -88.18 13.42
N GLY A 289 31.03 -88.07 12.37
CA GLY A 289 31.46 -87.82 11.02
C GLY A 289 32.33 -88.91 10.38
N LYS A 290 32.52 -90.06 11.03
CA LYS A 290 33.29 -91.18 10.47
C LYS A 290 32.38 -92.05 9.66
N PRO A 291 32.82 -92.50 8.45
CA PRO A 291 32.03 -93.43 7.67
C PRO A 291 31.74 -94.69 8.47
N PRO A 292 30.56 -95.29 8.33
CA PRO A 292 30.26 -96.56 8.99
C PRO A 292 31.26 -97.60 8.55
N VAL A 293 31.92 -98.23 9.57
CA VAL A 293 32.81 -99.34 9.32
C VAL A 293 31.97 -100.46 8.73
N VAL A 294 32.06 -100.64 7.42
CA VAL A 294 31.46 -101.80 6.74
C VAL A 294 32.28 -102.99 7.19
N ALA A 295 31.73 -103.78 8.10
CA ALA A 295 32.34 -105.09 8.50
C ALA A 295 32.45 -105.92 7.24
N ALA A 296 33.71 -106.26 6.90
CA ALA A 296 33.99 -107.14 5.78
C ALA A 296 33.26 -108.48 5.99
N SER A 297 32.34 -108.79 5.08
CA SER A 297 31.66 -110.07 5.04
C SER A 297 32.69 -111.18 4.77
N PRO A 298 32.69 -112.24 5.52
CA PRO A 298 33.61 -113.35 5.21
C PRO A 298 33.23 -113.99 3.91
N LYS A 299 34.21 -114.18 3.00
CA LYS A 299 34.09 -114.99 1.79
C LYS A 299 33.90 -116.46 2.13
N PRO A 300 33.06 -117.19 1.30
CA PRO A 300 32.84 -118.61 1.44
C PRO A 300 34.04 -119.45 1.09
#